data_2228ee22c30c77e85c6c6cd2d44b452f
#
_entry.id   2228ee22c30c77e85c6c6cd2d44b452f
#
_cell.length_a   1.000
_cell.length_b   1.000
_cell.length_c   1.000
_cell.angle_alpha   90.00
_cell.angle_beta   90.00
_cell.angle_gamma   90.00
#
_symmetry.space_group_name_H-M   'P 1'
#
loop_
_entity.id
_entity.type
_entity.pdbx_description
1 polymer ?
#
loop_
_entity_poly.entity_id
_entity_poly.type
_entity_poly.pdbx_seq_one_letter_code
_entity_poly.pdbx_strand_id
1 'polypeptide(L)'
;MSDVQGTVLAVDDDPGALEALSEALGALGIEVHKASNGTSALILAQEEQPDVILLDVMMPGLDGYEVCQRLKEDPETRLIPVVFLTGHGSREARLQGLEVGGTDFLFKPCDLVELEIRVRNLVAFRRLTLELDSAEQMVFSIARTVEARDPDTSDHCERLARLSVRLGERVGLGEDDLTALRRGGYLHDLGKVGIPDSVLLKPGPLTEEEWVVMKGHVKIGVQICSPLRSLNPVLPLIRHHHERFDGSGYPDGLAGEDIPLLARVFQVVDVYDALTNHRCYRKALSRDKALSIMAKETSEGSWDPEIFAQFEEMIRADGEGVVAEAACG
;
A
#
# COMPACT_ATOMS: atom_id res chain seq x y z
N MET A 1 16.64 -9.28 31.43
CA MET A 1 16.68 -8.25 30.39
C MET A 1 16.80 -9.03 29.08
N SER A 2 15.78 -9.01 28.22
CA SER A 2 15.82 -9.74 26.96
C SER A 2 16.87 -9.12 26.04
N ASP A 3 17.83 -9.93 25.59
CA ASP A 3 18.77 -9.56 24.54
C ASP A 3 17.96 -9.07 23.32
N VAL A 4 18.00 -7.78 23.05
CA VAL A 4 17.49 -7.23 21.81
C VAL A 4 18.59 -7.47 20.76
N GLN A 5 18.52 -8.63 20.12
CA GLN A 5 19.28 -8.84 18.90
C GLN A 5 18.76 -7.83 17.86
N GLY A 6 19.62 -7.02 17.27
CA GLY A 6 19.27 -6.03 16.24
C GLY A 6 20.48 -5.74 15.38
N THR A 7 20.23 -5.25 14.16
CA THR A 7 21.26 -4.81 13.23
C THR A 7 21.21 -3.30 13.04
N VAL A 8 22.36 -2.65 13.13
CA VAL A 8 22.50 -1.19 12.95
C VAL A 8 23.52 -0.91 11.85
N LEU A 9 23.18 -0.03 10.92
CA LEU A 9 24.14 0.54 9.99
C LEU A 9 24.64 1.87 10.55
N ALA A 10 25.91 1.93 10.93
CA ALA A 10 26.60 3.15 11.35
C ALA A 10 27.29 3.79 10.13
N VAL A 11 27.00 5.07 9.90
CA VAL A 11 27.51 5.84 8.75
C VAL A 11 28.19 7.09 9.24
N ASP A 12 29.49 7.19 9.03
CA ASP A 12 30.32 8.31 9.44
C ASP A 12 31.62 8.30 8.62
N ASP A 13 32.15 9.44 8.23
CA ASP A 13 33.42 9.52 7.50
C ASP A 13 34.64 9.45 8.41
N ASP A 14 34.45 9.56 9.75
CA ASP A 14 35.49 9.33 10.75
C ASP A 14 35.53 7.84 11.17
N PRO A 15 36.63 7.11 10.83
CA PRO A 15 36.78 5.72 11.23
C PRO A 15 36.78 5.52 12.74
N GLY A 16 37.23 6.52 13.50
CA GLY A 16 37.26 6.46 14.97
C GLY A 16 35.84 6.52 15.56
N ALA A 17 34.96 7.34 14.96
CA ALA A 17 33.55 7.39 15.35
C ALA A 17 32.82 6.07 15.04
N LEU A 18 33.08 5.47 13.88
CA LEU A 18 32.53 4.16 13.51
C LEU A 18 32.98 3.05 14.48
N GLU A 19 34.24 3.03 14.87
CA GLU A 19 34.74 2.03 15.83
C GLU A 19 34.11 2.19 17.21
N ALA A 20 34.05 3.42 17.71
CA ALA A 20 33.41 3.70 19.00
C ALA A 20 31.92 3.31 19.03
N LEU A 21 31.17 3.62 17.97
CA LEU A 21 29.76 3.20 17.84
C LEU A 21 29.65 1.66 17.80
N SER A 22 30.54 1.01 17.04
CA SER A 22 30.54 -0.45 16.90
C SER A 22 30.84 -1.15 18.23
N GLU A 23 31.85 -0.67 19.00
CA GLU A 23 32.18 -1.20 20.33
C GLU A 23 31.01 -0.99 21.31
N ALA A 24 30.42 0.22 21.33
CA ALA A 24 29.34 0.57 22.25
C ALA A 24 28.10 -0.27 22.01
N LEU A 25 27.66 -0.41 20.75
CA LEU A 25 26.48 -1.16 20.39
C LEU A 25 26.74 -2.68 20.42
N GLY A 26 27.93 -3.13 20.05
CA GLY A 26 28.33 -4.53 20.14
C GLY A 26 28.34 -5.06 21.59
N ALA A 27 28.72 -4.23 22.57
CA ALA A 27 28.63 -4.57 24.00
C ALA A 27 27.17 -4.79 24.47
N LEU A 28 26.16 -4.28 23.70
CA LEU A 28 24.74 -4.43 23.96
C LEU A 28 24.12 -5.62 23.18
N GLY A 29 24.92 -6.39 22.43
CA GLY A 29 24.44 -7.50 21.60
C GLY A 29 23.84 -7.07 20.26
N ILE A 30 24.11 -5.84 19.81
CA ILE A 30 23.64 -5.29 18.53
C ILE A 30 24.77 -5.48 17.50
N GLU A 31 24.43 -6.06 16.35
CA GLU A 31 25.34 -6.19 15.22
C GLU A 31 25.46 -4.84 14.47
N VAL A 32 26.69 -4.44 14.11
CA VAL A 32 26.93 -3.15 13.49
C VAL A 32 27.63 -3.30 12.15
N HIS A 33 26.95 -2.89 11.08
CA HIS A 33 27.56 -2.67 9.77
C HIS A 33 28.10 -1.26 9.70
N LYS A 34 29.22 -1.06 9.02
CA LYS A 34 29.91 0.25 8.97
C LYS A 34 29.99 0.76 7.53
N ALA A 35 29.60 2.00 7.30
CA ALA A 35 29.79 2.70 6.04
C ALA A 35 30.56 4.00 6.26
N SER A 36 31.60 4.24 5.47
CA SER A 36 32.45 5.43 5.60
C SER A 36 32.04 6.59 4.68
N ASN A 37 30.94 6.47 3.96
CA ASN A 37 30.40 7.51 3.07
C ASN A 37 28.96 7.20 2.66
N GLY A 38 28.25 8.21 2.12
CA GLY A 38 26.86 8.07 1.74
C GLY A 38 26.57 7.02 0.66
N THR A 39 27.48 6.83 -0.32
CA THR A 39 27.29 5.83 -1.37
C THR A 39 27.32 4.41 -0.83
N SER A 40 28.30 4.08 0.01
CA SER A 40 28.38 2.78 0.66
C SER A 40 27.21 2.55 1.64
N ALA A 41 26.70 3.61 2.27
CA ALA A 41 25.53 3.54 3.14
C ALA A 41 24.27 3.10 2.40
N LEU A 42 24.02 3.66 1.21
CA LEU A 42 22.86 3.27 0.38
C LEU A 42 22.92 1.81 -0.05
N ILE A 43 24.10 1.33 -0.49
CA ILE A 43 24.31 -0.07 -0.90
C ILE A 43 24.08 -1.00 0.29
N LEU A 44 24.74 -0.76 1.43
CA LEU A 44 24.61 -1.59 2.60
C LEU A 44 23.21 -1.57 3.20
N ALA A 45 22.48 -0.45 3.10
CA ALA A 45 21.09 -0.39 3.54
C ALA A 45 20.18 -1.33 2.74
N GLN A 46 20.42 -1.46 1.43
CA GLN A 46 19.69 -2.39 0.56
C GLN A 46 20.10 -3.84 0.80
N GLU A 47 21.40 -4.14 0.88
CA GLU A 47 21.92 -5.51 1.02
C GLU A 47 21.64 -6.10 2.40
N GLU A 48 21.88 -5.34 3.48
CA GLU A 48 21.85 -5.83 4.86
C GLU A 48 20.51 -5.58 5.57
N GLN A 49 19.64 -4.70 5.02
CA GLN A 49 18.32 -4.37 5.60
C GLN A 49 18.36 -4.09 7.13
N PRO A 50 19.19 -3.15 7.60
CA PRO A 50 19.38 -2.93 9.03
C PRO A 50 18.09 -2.49 9.72
N ASP A 51 17.98 -2.78 11.03
CA ASP A 51 16.83 -2.35 11.83
C ASP A 51 16.85 -0.82 12.09
N VAL A 52 18.03 -0.19 12.10
CA VAL A 52 18.23 1.27 12.31
C VAL A 52 19.47 1.72 11.56
N ILE A 53 19.43 2.94 11.01
CA ILE A 53 20.59 3.63 10.45
C ILE A 53 20.97 4.79 11.37
N LEU A 54 22.20 4.80 11.84
CA LEU A 54 22.84 5.94 12.52
C LEU A 54 23.67 6.69 11.48
N LEU A 55 23.30 7.92 11.15
CA LEU A 55 23.79 8.63 9.98
C LEU A 55 24.41 9.97 10.37
N ASP A 56 25.71 10.12 10.15
CA ASP A 56 26.33 11.44 10.26
C ASP A 56 25.78 12.40 9.23
N VAL A 57 25.56 13.64 9.65
CA VAL A 57 25.05 14.69 8.75
C VAL A 57 26.14 15.21 7.84
N MET A 58 27.35 15.37 8.36
CA MET A 58 28.45 16.08 7.69
C MET A 58 29.46 15.11 7.09
N MET A 59 29.18 14.64 5.87
CA MET A 59 30.08 13.73 5.15
C MET A 59 30.48 14.31 3.78
N PRO A 60 31.70 13.98 3.29
CA PRO A 60 32.13 14.35 1.94
C PRO A 60 31.28 13.66 0.86
N GLY A 61 30.95 14.39 -0.18
CA GLY A 61 30.16 13.87 -1.30
C GLY A 61 28.67 13.95 -1.03
N LEU A 62 28.00 12.82 -0.80
CA LEU A 62 26.61 12.80 -0.36
C LEU A 62 26.53 13.08 1.13
N ASP A 63 25.86 14.17 1.51
CA ASP A 63 25.61 14.47 2.92
C ASP A 63 24.54 13.55 3.52
N GLY A 64 24.40 13.60 4.87
CA GLY A 64 23.43 12.74 5.55
C GLY A 64 21.98 13.00 5.16
N TYR A 65 21.62 14.24 4.81
CA TYR A 65 20.26 14.56 4.41
C TYR A 65 19.93 13.98 3.02
N GLU A 66 20.86 14.08 2.07
CA GLU A 66 20.71 13.48 0.73
C GLU A 66 20.63 11.95 0.79
N VAL A 67 21.43 11.33 1.68
CA VAL A 67 21.35 9.88 1.92
C VAL A 67 19.98 9.50 2.50
N CYS A 68 19.51 10.21 3.51
CA CYS A 68 18.19 9.96 4.11
C CYS A 68 17.08 10.10 3.10
N GLN A 69 17.07 11.17 2.30
CA GLN A 69 16.06 11.37 1.26
C GLN A 69 15.99 10.18 0.30
N ARG A 70 17.14 9.72 -0.23
CA ARG A 70 17.20 8.56 -1.14
C ARG A 70 16.72 7.28 -0.49
N LEU A 71 17.09 7.04 0.78
CA LEU A 71 16.59 5.89 1.55
C LEU A 71 15.07 5.92 1.70
N LYS A 72 14.47 7.12 1.86
CA LYS A 72 13.02 7.28 2.02
C LYS A 72 12.24 7.24 0.71
N GLU A 73 12.89 7.54 -0.40
CA GLU A 73 12.31 7.40 -1.75
C GLU A 73 12.31 5.95 -2.25
N ASP A 74 13.19 5.09 -1.74
CA ASP A 74 13.29 3.69 -2.14
C ASP A 74 12.29 2.81 -1.35
N PRO A 75 11.39 2.08 -2.04
CA PRO A 75 10.42 1.19 -1.41
C PRO A 75 11.02 0.15 -0.45
N GLU A 76 12.24 -0.34 -0.70
CA GLU A 76 12.88 -1.37 0.12
C GLU A 76 13.50 -0.81 1.39
N THR A 77 13.97 0.45 1.39
CA THR A 77 14.66 1.06 2.52
C THR A 77 13.85 2.12 3.26
N ARG A 78 12.76 2.64 2.68
CA ARG A 78 11.96 3.75 3.24
C ARG A 78 11.46 3.54 4.67
N LEU A 79 11.20 2.30 5.06
CA LEU A 79 10.71 1.96 6.40
C LEU A 79 11.84 1.82 7.44
N ILE A 80 13.12 1.86 7.04
CA ILE A 80 14.24 1.80 7.97
C ILE A 80 14.32 3.14 8.70
N PRO A 81 14.24 3.17 10.05
CA PRO A 81 14.40 4.40 10.81
C PRO A 81 15.81 4.95 10.68
N VAL A 82 15.92 6.27 10.43
CA VAL A 82 17.18 6.99 10.30
C VAL A 82 17.33 7.94 11.49
N VAL A 83 18.41 7.80 12.25
CA VAL A 83 18.80 8.70 13.33
C VAL A 83 20.01 9.51 12.91
N PHE A 84 19.86 10.81 12.83
CA PHE A 84 20.96 11.69 12.51
C PHE A 84 21.91 11.88 13.70
N LEU A 85 23.21 11.73 13.44
CA LEU A 85 24.28 12.07 14.36
C LEU A 85 24.80 13.46 14.00
N THR A 86 24.73 14.44 14.89
CA THR A 86 25.10 15.82 14.54
C THR A 86 25.87 16.51 15.68
N GLY A 87 26.92 17.28 15.34
CA GLY A 87 27.62 18.15 16.28
C GLY A 87 26.95 19.52 16.48
N HIS A 88 25.92 19.86 15.67
CA HIS A 88 25.25 21.14 15.71
C HIS A 88 23.75 20.99 15.86
N GLY A 89 23.21 21.50 16.97
CA GLY A 89 21.79 21.38 17.30
C GLY A 89 20.94 22.58 16.86
N SER A 90 21.20 23.19 15.70
CA SER A 90 20.35 24.29 15.25
C SER A 90 18.92 23.80 14.96
N ARG A 91 17.94 24.67 15.18
CA ARG A 91 16.53 24.37 14.89
C ARG A 91 16.33 24.07 13.42
N GLU A 92 17.04 24.79 12.55
CA GLU A 92 16.97 24.66 11.09
C GLU A 92 17.44 23.27 10.65
N ALA A 93 18.58 22.79 11.15
CA ALA A 93 19.12 21.46 10.86
C ALA A 93 18.14 20.34 11.27
N ARG A 94 17.49 20.50 12.43
CA ARG A 94 16.47 19.53 12.87
C ARG A 94 15.23 19.52 11.98
N LEU A 95 14.74 20.69 11.57
CA LEU A 95 13.60 20.79 10.66
C LEU A 95 13.93 20.15 9.31
N GLN A 96 15.08 20.46 8.74
CA GLN A 96 15.54 19.86 7.48
C GLN A 96 15.59 18.34 7.56
N GLY A 97 16.15 17.78 8.62
CA GLY A 97 16.22 16.32 8.75
C GLY A 97 14.87 15.65 8.95
N LEU A 98 13.89 16.31 9.59
CA LEU A 98 12.51 15.81 9.66
C LEU A 98 11.82 15.89 8.29
N GLU A 99 12.04 16.96 7.52
CA GLU A 99 11.48 17.13 6.19
C GLU A 99 11.96 16.06 5.20
N VAL A 100 13.22 15.61 5.30
CA VAL A 100 13.73 14.50 4.47
C VAL A 100 13.37 13.11 5.01
N GLY A 101 12.55 13.03 6.06
CA GLY A 101 12.03 11.77 6.61
C GLY A 101 12.91 11.12 7.70
N GLY A 102 13.87 11.83 8.27
CA GLY A 102 14.61 11.36 9.43
C GLY A 102 13.70 11.10 10.63
N THR A 103 14.01 10.05 11.38
CA THR A 103 13.16 9.60 12.50
C THR A 103 13.53 10.31 13.80
N ASP A 104 14.84 10.55 14.05
CA ASP A 104 15.32 11.14 15.28
C ASP A 104 16.72 11.77 15.11
N PHE A 105 17.22 12.43 16.18
CA PHE A 105 18.53 13.09 16.24
C PHE A 105 19.26 12.73 17.53
N LEU A 106 20.56 12.49 17.42
CA LEU A 106 21.49 12.39 18.55
C LEU A 106 22.63 13.38 18.37
N PHE A 107 23.00 14.04 19.46
CA PHE A 107 24.08 15.02 19.43
C PHE A 107 25.43 14.38 19.76
N LYS A 108 26.44 14.70 18.97
CA LYS A 108 27.84 14.34 19.27
C LYS A 108 28.46 15.33 20.29
N PRO A 109 29.14 14.85 21.35
CA PRO A 109 29.36 13.44 21.68
C PRO A 109 28.10 12.77 22.22
N CYS A 110 27.80 11.56 21.72
CA CYS A 110 26.57 10.84 22.09
C CYS A 110 26.73 10.28 23.53
N ASP A 111 25.68 10.48 24.33
CA ASP A 111 25.53 9.73 25.57
C ASP A 111 25.19 8.27 25.25
N LEU A 112 25.99 7.32 25.76
CA LEU A 112 25.83 5.90 25.44
C LEU A 112 24.49 5.33 25.96
N VAL A 113 24.00 5.84 27.09
CA VAL A 113 22.71 5.40 27.65
C VAL A 113 21.53 5.90 26.75
N GLU A 114 21.62 7.16 26.29
CA GLU A 114 20.64 7.72 25.38
C GLU A 114 20.65 6.97 24.03
N LEU A 115 21.82 6.71 23.46
CA LEU A 115 22.01 5.95 22.24
C LEU A 115 21.37 4.54 22.35
N GLU A 116 21.69 3.80 23.43
CA GLU A 116 21.13 2.48 23.70
C GLU A 116 19.60 2.50 23.73
N ILE A 117 19.00 3.38 24.52
CA ILE A 117 17.55 3.47 24.68
C ILE A 117 16.87 3.75 23.33
N ARG A 118 17.40 4.70 22.56
CA ARG A 118 16.82 5.08 21.26
C ARG A 118 16.95 3.96 20.24
N VAL A 119 18.12 3.37 20.10
CA VAL A 119 18.34 2.26 19.17
C VAL A 119 17.44 1.07 19.51
N ARG A 120 17.36 0.65 20.79
CA ARG A 120 16.47 -0.44 21.21
C ARG A 120 15.00 -0.16 20.89
N ASN A 121 14.52 1.06 21.13
CA ASN A 121 13.14 1.43 20.82
C ASN A 121 12.87 1.41 19.30
N LEU A 122 13.81 1.89 18.50
CA LEU A 122 13.69 1.93 17.06
C LEU A 122 13.77 0.52 16.42
N VAL A 123 14.66 -0.36 16.94
CA VAL A 123 14.71 -1.78 16.55
C VAL A 123 13.38 -2.45 16.85
N ALA A 124 12.82 -2.26 18.06
CA ALA A 124 11.53 -2.83 18.41
C ALA A 124 10.40 -2.29 17.51
N PHE A 125 10.39 -0.99 17.25
CA PHE A 125 9.42 -0.36 16.34
C PHE A 125 9.53 -0.90 14.91
N ARG A 126 10.75 -1.00 14.37
CA ARG A 126 10.99 -1.55 13.02
C ARG A 126 10.48 -2.98 12.89
N ARG A 127 10.75 -3.84 13.89
CA ARG A 127 10.28 -5.22 13.90
C ARG A 127 8.78 -5.34 13.91
N LEU A 128 8.11 -4.57 14.78
CA LEU A 128 6.64 -4.53 14.79
C LEU A 128 6.06 -4.06 13.44
N THR A 129 6.70 -3.08 12.81
CA THR A 129 6.28 -2.59 11.49
C THR A 129 6.42 -3.69 10.43
N LEU A 130 7.55 -4.43 10.43
CA LEU A 130 7.76 -5.55 9.51
C LEU A 130 6.81 -6.72 9.75
N GLU A 131 6.51 -7.05 11.01
CA GLU A 131 5.52 -8.08 11.34
C GLU A 131 4.13 -7.71 10.84
N LEU A 132 3.73 -6.44 10.99
CA LEU A 132 2.44 -5.94 10.47
C LEU A 132 2.40 -5.98 8.94
N ASP A 133 3.46 -5.55 8.26
CA ASP A 133 3.56 -5.60 6.80
C ASP A 133 3.51 -7.05 6.29
N SER A 134 4.25 -7.95 6.95
CA SER A 134 4.24 -9.38 6.61
C SER A 134 2.86 -10.01 6.79
N ALA A 135 2.14 -9.66 7.84
CA ALA A 135 0.77 -10.14 8.06
C ALA A 135 -0.19 -9.64 6.98
N GLU A 136 -0.08 -8.37 6.58
CA GLU A 136 -0.88 -7.79 5.50
C GLU A 136 -0.56 -8.47 4.15
N GLN A 137 0.70 -8.67 3.83
CA GLN A 137 1.13 -9.39 2.61
C GLN A 137 0.63 -10.83 2.58
N MET A 138 0.59 -11.51 3.73
CA MET A 138 0.01 -12.86 3.83
C MET A 138 -1.48 -12.84 3.49
N VAL A 139 -2.25 -11.88 4.00
CA VAL A 139 -3.68 -11.75 3.69
C VAL A 139 -3.88 -11.47 2.21
N PHE A 140 -3.07 -10.60 1.59
CA PHE A 140 -3.13 -10.35 0.14
C PHE A 140 -2.77 -11.58 -0.69
N SER A 141 -1.79 -12.38 -0.25
CA SER A 141 -1.44 -13.64 -0.93
C SER A 141 -2.58 -14.66 -0.88
N ILE A 142 -3.27 -14.74 0.27
CA ILE A 142 -4.49 -15.58 0.41
C ILE A 142 -5.57 -15.05 -0.53
N ALA A 143 -5.83 -13.75 -0.57
CA ALA A 143 -6.82 -13.14 -1.44
C ALA A 143 -6.56 -13.46 -2.91
N ARG A 144 -5.31 -13.30 -3.38
CA ARG A 144 -4.89 -13.70 -4.74
C ARG A 144 -5.11 -15.20 -5.00
N THR A 145 -4.86 -16.06 -4.00
CA THR A 145 -5.08 -17.51 -4.13
C THR A 145 -6.57 -17.84 -4.26
N VAL A 146 -7.43 -17.14 -3.52
CA VAL A 146 -8.90 -17.28 -3.62
C VAL A 146 -9.37 -16.83 -4.99
N GLU A 147 -8.86 -15.73 -5.48
CA GLU A 147 -9.21 -15.18 -6.78
C GLU A 147 -8.71 -16.07 -7.94
N ALA A 148 -7.51 -16.66 -7.81
CA ALA A 148 -6.96 -17.60 -8.80
C ALA A 148 -7.79 -18.89 -8.97
N ARG A 149 -8.80 -19.14 -8.11
CA ARG A 149 -9.83 -20.18 -8.33
C ARG A 149 -10.82 -19.79 -9.42
N ASP A 150 -10.96 -18.50 -9.71
CA ASP A 150 -11.68 -17.99 -10.87
C ASP A 150 -10.67 -17.83 -12.02
N PRO A 151 -10.76 -18.61 -13.10
CA PRO A 151 -9.71 -18.71 -14.13
C PRO A 151 -9.44 -17.43 -14.93
N ASP A 152 -10.19 -16.36 -14.69
CA ASP A 152 -10.14 -15.14 -15.49
C ASP A 152 -9.30 -14.00 -14.85
N THR A 153 -8.55 -14.22 -13.78
CA THR A 153 -8.15 -13.18 -12.83
C THR A 153 -6.66 -12.89 -12.65
N SER A 154 -5.76 -13.32 -13.56
CA SER A 154 -4.37 -12.85 -13.47
C SER A 154 -4.34 -11.32 -13.58
N ASP A 155 -3.70 -10.65 -12.61
CA ASP A 155 -3.51 -9.20 -12.51
C ASP A 155 -4.78 -8.34 -12.26
N HIS A 156 -5.96 -8.94 -12.05
CA HIS A 156 -7.20 -8.21 -11.76
C HIS A 156 -7.08 -7.35 -10.50
N CYS A 157 -6.69 -7.94 -9.38
CA CYS A 157 -6.48 -7.22 -8.11
C CYS A 157 -5.57 -6.00 -8.26
N GLU A 158 -4.47 -6.15 -8.98
CA GLU A 158 -3.49 -5.08 -9.18
C GLU A 158 -4.04 -3.96 -10.06
N ARG A 159 -4.77 -4.32 -11.13
CA ARG A 159 -5.44 -3.33 -11.97
C ARG A 159 -6.49 -2.56 -11.19
N LEU A 160 -7.34 -3.24 -10.40
CA LEU A 160 -8.33 -2.60 -9.54
C LEU A 160 -7.68 -1.67 -8.54
N ALA A 161 -6.65 -2.12 -7.82
CA ALA A 161 -5.92 -1.30 -6.86
C ALA A 161 -5.38 -0.03 -7.51
N ARG A 162 -4.71 -0.14 -8.66
CA ARG A 162 -4.14 0.99 -9.38
C ARG A 162 -5.19 1.97 -9.90
N LEU A 163 -6.24 1.46 -10.56
CA LEU A 163 -7.27 2.32 -11.15
C LEU A 163 -8.12 3.00 -10.08
N SER A 164 -8.43 2.30 -8.97
CA SER A 164 -9.20 2.88 -7.87
C SER A 164 -8.43 3.98 -7.15
N VAL A 165 -7.12 3.82 -6.93
CA VAL A 165 -6.28 4.88 -6.36
C VAL A 165 -6.26 6.09 -7.28
N ARG A 166 -6.01 5.93 -8.58
CA ARG A 166 -6.01 7.04 -9.54
C ARG A 166 -7.35 7.78 -9.62
N LEU A 167 -8.46 7.04 -9.55
CA LEU A 167 -9.79 7.68 -9.49
C LEU A 167 -9.98 8.39 -8.14
N GLY A 168 -9.53 7.78 -7.05
CA GLY A 168 -9.55 8.38 -5.70
C GLY A 168 -8.81 9.72 -5.64
N GLU A 169 -7.61 9.79 -6.24
CA GLU A 169 -6.84 11.04 -6.37
C GLU A 169 -7.62 12.13 -7.12
N ARG A 170 -8.29 11.76 -8.22
CA ARG A 170 -9.09 12.72 -9.01
C ARG A 170 -10.32 13.24 -8.26
N VAL A 171 -10.97 12.41 -7.45
CA VAL A 171 -12.10 12.83 -6.62
C VAL A 171 -11.67 13.50 -5.30
N GLY A 172 -10.35 13.67 -5.09
CA GLY A 172 -9.79 14.44 -3.97
C GLY A 172 -9.70 13.69 -2.66
N LEU A 173 -9.56 12.36 -2.68
CA LEU A 173 -9.39 11.55 -1.48
C LEU A 173 -8.00 11.73 -0.86
N GLY A 174 -7.93 11.62 0.47
CA GLY A 174 -6.68 11.66 1.23
C GLY A 174 -5.93 10.33 1.23
N GLU A 175 -4.68 10.33 1.69
CA GLU A 175 -3.77 9.17 1.69
C GLU A 175 -4.35 7.92 2.38
N ASP A 176 -5.07 8.08 3.49
CA ASP A 176 -5.70 6.97 4.20
C ASP A 176 -6.78 6.28 3.35
N ASP A 177 -7.59 7.07 2.65
CA ASP A 177 -8.63 6.58 1.74
C ASP A 177 -8.01 5.93 0.49
N LEU A 178 -6.96 6.50 -0.07
CA LEU A 178 -6.19 5.92 -1.18
C LEU A 178 -5.58 4.57 -0.80
N THR A 179 -5.05 4.48 0.42
CA THR A 179 -4.55 3.21 0.98
C THR A 179 -5.69 2.19 1.13
N ALA A 180 -6.87 2.60 1.60
CA ALA A 180 -8.03 1.72 1.69
C ALA A 180 -8.53 1.25 0.31
N LEU A 181 -8.53 2.12 -0.71
CA LEU A 181 -8.83 1.73 -2.10
C LEU A 181 -7.84 0.70 -2.64
N ARG A 182 -6.54 0.92 -2.41
CA ARG A 182 -5.50 -0.04 -2.82
C ARG A 182 -5.74 -1.42 -2.19
N ARG A 183 -5.99 -1.46 -0.88
CA ARG A 183 -6.33 -2.70 -0.16
C ARG A 183 -7.63 -3.33 -0.67
N GLY A 184 -8.63 -2.52 -1.00
CA GLY A 184 -9.88 -2.96 -1.59
C GLY A 184 -9.68 -3.75 -2.88
N GLY A 185 -8.74 -3.32 -3.73
CA GLY A 185 -8.38 -4.03 -4.96
C GLY A 185 -8.03 -5.50 -4.72
N TYR A 186 -7.36 -5.81 -3.61
CA TYR A 186 -6.99 -7.19 -3.27
C TYR A 186 -8.05 -7.91 -2.43
N LEU A 187 -8.81 -7.21 -1.59
CA LEU A 187 -9.60 -7.81 -0.52
C LEU A 187 -11.10 -7.87 -0.77
N HIS A 188 -11.64 -7.12 -1.77
CA HIS A 188 -13.09 -7.01 -1.99
C HIS A 188 -13.77 -8.37 -2.11
N ASP A 189 -13.15 -9.31 -2.80
CA ASP A 189 -13.65 -10.63 -3.10
C ASP A 189 -13.07 -11.78 -2.23
N LEU A 190 -12.25 -11.48 -1.22
CA LEU A 190 -11.65 -12.47 -0.31
C LEU A 190 -12.69 -13.42 0.30
N GLY A 191 -13.90 -12.92 0.55
CA GLY A 191 -14.98 -13.73 1.10
C GLY A 191 -15.49 -14.86 0.21
N LYS A 192 -15.11 -14.89 -1.07
CA LYS A 192 -15.38 -16.03 -1.97
C LYS A 192 -14.75 -17.33 -1.46
N VAL A 193 -13.76 -17.26 -0.57
CA VAL A 193 -13.21 -18.45 0.11
C VAL A 193 -14.28 -19.27 0.85
N GLY A 194 -15.30 -18.62 1.35
CA GLY A 194 -16.43 -19.27 2.06
C GLY A 194 -17.57 -19.72 1.16
N ILE A 195 -17.48 -19.49 -0.16
CA ILE A 195 -18.51 -19.90 -1.10
C ILE A 195 -18.23 -21.33 -1.58
N PRO A 196 -19.19 -22.25 -1.50
CA PRO A 196 -19.03 -23.63 -1.99
C PRO A 196 -18.68 -23.68 -3.48
N ASP A 197 -17.80 -24.61 -3.88
CA ASP A 197 -17.40 -24.79 -5.27
C ASP A 197 -18.58 -25.06 -6.21
N SER A 198 -19.60 -25.77 -5.72
CA SER A 198 -20.82 -26.03 -6.49
C SER A 198 -21.58 -24.76 -6.90
N VAL A 199 -21.36 -23.64 -6.19
CA VAL A 199 -21.95 -22.32 -6.50
C VAL A 199 -20.94 -21.46 -7.24
N LEU A 200 -19.71 -21.35 -6.71
CA LEU A 200 -18.67 -20.48 -7.26
C LEU A 200 -18.26 -20.89 -8.69
N LEU A 201 -18.11 -22.19 -8.93
CA LEU A 201 -17.61 -22.75 -10.20
C LEU A 201 -18.75 -23.36 -11.05
N LYS A 202 -20.00 -23.01 -10.78
CA LYS A 202 -21.14 -23.56 -11.50
C LYS A 202 -21.10 -23.20 -12.99
N PRO A 203 -21.10 -24.19 -13.90
CA PRO A 203 -21.21 -23.90 -15.32
C PRO A 203 -22.67 -23.52 -15.67
N GLY A 204 -22.97 -22.24 -15.69
CA GLY A 204 -24.27 -21.70 -16.02
C GLY A 204 -24.85 -20.72 -15.01
N PRO A 205 -26.09 -20.23 -15.21
CA PRO A 205 -26.68 -19.24 -14.30
C PRO A 205 -26.95 -19.82 -12.91
N LEU A 206 -26.79 -19.01 -11.88
CA LEU A 206 -27.14 -19.34 -10.50
C LEU A 206 -28.67 -19.30 -10.32
N THR A 207 -29.20 -20.20 -9.47
CA THR A 207 -30.59 -20.11 -8.98
C THR A 207 -30.71 -18.96 -7.96
N GLU A 208 -31.94 -18.63 -7.56
CA GLU A 208 -32.16 -17.61 -6.54
C GLU A 208 -31.50 -17.97 -5.21
N GLU A 209 -31.58 -19.24 -4.79
CA GLU A 209 -30.94 -19.74 -3.57
C GLU A 209 -29.41 -19.68 -3.66
N GLU A 210 -28.84 -20.05 -4.80
CA GLU A 210 -27.41 -19.96 -5.05
C GLU A 210 -26.93 -18.51 -5.07
N TRP A 211 -27.74 -17.59 -5.59
CA TRP A 211 -27.47 -16.16 -5.55
C TRP A 211 -27.43 -15.63 -4.11
N VAL A 212 -28.32 -16.09 -3.23
CA VAL A 212 -28.26 -15.75 -1.80
C VAL A 212 -26.94 -16.19 -1.18
N VAL A 213 -26.47 -17.40 -1.52
CA VAL A 213 -25.16 -17.90 -1.06
C VAL A 213 -24.03 -17.05 -1.63
N MET A 214 -24.03 -16.78 -2.94
CA MET A 214 -23.01 -15.98 -3.60
C MET A 214 -22.89 -14.58 -2.99
N LYS A 215 -24.01 -13.89 -2.79
CA LYS A 215 -24.05 -12.55 -2.14
C LYS A 215 -23.47 -12.55 -0.72
N GLY A 216 -23.36 -13.72 -0.08
CA GLY A 216 -22.77 -13.88 1.25
C GLY A 216 -21.28 -13.52 1.33
N HIS A 217 -20.55 -13.55 0.18
CA HIS A 217 -19.10 -13.31 0.18
C HIS A 217 -18.72 -11.95 0.78
N VAL A 218 -19.51 -10.89 0.58
CA VAL A 218 -19.22 -9.56 1.14
C VAL A 218 -19.22 -9.58 2.67
N LYS A 219 -20.14 -10.31 3.29
CA LYS A 219 -20.21 -10.47 4.76
C LYS A 219 -19.07 -11.34 5.27
N ILE A 220 -18.76 -12.42 4.57
CA ILE A 220 -17.64 -13.33 4.91
C ILE A 220 -16.32 -12.55 4.79
N GLY A 221 -16.12 -11.75 3.75
CA GLY A 221 -14.95 -10.91 3.58
C GLY A 221 -14.75 -9.93 4.76
N VAL A 222 -15.81 -9.27 5.19
CA VAL A 222 -15.79 -8.42 6.40
C VAL A 222 -15.42 -9.23 7.63
N GLN A 223 -15.97 -10.42 7.83
CA GLN A 223 -15.66 -11.27 8.98
C GLN A 223 -14.19 -11.70 9.02
N ILE A 224 -13.60 -12.00 7.86
CA ILE A 224 -12.19 -12.38 7.74
C ILE A 224 -11.28 -11.19 8.04
N CYS A 225 -11.59 -10.00 7.53
CA CYS A 225 -10.74 -8.82 7.64
C CYS A 225 -10.89 -8.08 8.99
N SER A 226 -12.06 -8.12 9.63
CA SER A 226 -12.37 -7.35 10.85
C SER A 226 -11.47 -7.59 12.07
N PRO A 227 -10.82 -8.77 12.28
CA PRO A 227 -9.88 -8.94 13.38
C PRO A 227 -8.60 -8.10 13.22
N LEU A 228 -8.25 -7.70 11.99
CA LEU A 228 -7.07 -6.89 11.69
C LEU A 228 -7.44 -5.40 11.69
N ARG A 229 -7.09 -4.68 12.75
CA ARG A 229 -7.45 -3.26 12.92
C ARG A 229 -6.93 -2.37 11.78
N SER A 230 -5.79 -2.71 11.18
CA SER A 230 -5.23 -2.00 10.01
C SER A 230 -6.15 -2.07 8.78
N LEU A 231 -7.06 -3.05 8.71
CA LEU A 231 -8.01 -3.21 7.61
C LEU A 231 -9.37 -2.56 7.89
N ASN A 232 -9.60 -1.97 9.08
CA ASN A 232 -10.87 -1.30 9.39
C ASN A 232 -11.32 -0.27 8.32
N PRO A 233 -10.42 0.57 7.77
CA PRO A 233 -10.83 1.54 6.74
C PRO A 233 -11.34 0.93 5.44
N VAL A 234 -10.94 -0.32 5.11
CA VAL A 234 -11.39 -0.99 3.89
C VAL A 234 -12.68 -1.81 4.07
N LEU A 235 -13.10 -2.10 5.31
CA LEU A 235 -14.29 -2.92 5.57
C LEU A 235 -15.58 -2.38 4.92
N PRO A 236 -15.86 -1.06 4.93
CA PRO A 236 -17.03 -0.51 4.24
C PRO A 236 -17.00 -0.79 2.73
N LEU A 237 -15.83 -0.72 2.08
CA LEU A 237 -15.66 -1.05 0.68
C LEU A 237 -15.95 -2.54 0.44
N ILE A 238 -15.34 -3.46 1.21
CA ILE A 238 -15.56 -4.91 1.09
C ILE A 238 -17.05 -5.25 1.22
N ARG A 239 -17.75 -4.57 2.14
CA ARG A 239 -19.17 -4.85 2.38
C ARG A 239 -20.07 -4.35 1.26
N HIS A 240 -19.78 -3.15 0.71
CA HIS A 240 -20.74 -2.39 -0.08
C HIS A 240 -20.34 -2.20 -1.57
N HIS A 241 -19.28 -2.86 -2.06
CA HIS A 241 -18.86 -2.72 -3.46
C HIS A 241 -19.88 -3.28 -4.48
N HIS A 242 -20.89 -3.97 -4.04
CA HIS A 242 -22.02 -4.43 -4.87
C HIS A 242 -23.32 -3.68 -4.62
N GLU A 243 -23.29 -2.60 -3.84
CA GLU A 243 -24.44 -1.69 -3.78
C GLU A 243 -24.60 -0.96 -5.11
N ARG A 244 -25.78 -0.46 -5.40
CA ARG A 244 -26.05 0.32 -6.60
C ARG A 244 -26.63 1.67 -6.19
N PHE A 245 -26.30 2.70 -6.93
CA PHE A 245 -26.68 4.08 -6.58
C PHE A 245 -28.21 4.25 -6.50
N ASP A 246 -28.98 3.45 -7.26
CA ASP A 246 -30.43 3.37 -7.24
C ASP A 246 -31.02 2.55 -6.07
N GLY A 247 -30.19 1.93 -5.22
CA GLY A 247 -30.60 1.08 -4.11
C GLY A 247 -30.96 -0.36 -4.49
N SER A 248 -30.78 -0.76 -5.74
CA SER A 248 -31.07 -2.13 -6.20
C SER A 248 -29.95 -3.13 -5.91
N GLY A 249 -28.86 -2.66 -5.26
CA GLY A 249 -27.69 -3.44 -4.91
C GLY A 249 -27.85 -4.34 -3.70
N TYR A 250 -26.75 -4.86 -3.19
CA TYR A 250 -26.67 -5.70 -1.99
C TYR A 250 -25.36 -5.44 -1.23
N PRO A 251 -25.25 -5.79 0.06
CA PRO A 251 -26.14 -6.61 0.89
C PRO A 251 -27.20 -5.83 1.67
N ASP A 252 -27.13 -4.50 1.74
CA ASP A 252 -27.96 -3.69 2.63
C ASP A 252 -28.98 -2.83 1.87
N GLY A 253 -28.88 -2.74 0.51
CA GLY A 253 -29.77 -1.96 -0.36
C GLY A 253 -29.60 -0.45 -0.13
N LEU A 254 -28.37 -0.01 0.12
CA LEU A 254 -28.05 1.41 0.28
C LEU A 254 -28.20 2.14 -1.07
N ALA A 255 -28.66 3.41 -0.99
CA ALA A 255 -28.89 4.22 -2.19
C ALA A 255 -28.17 5.57 -2.12
N GLY A 256 -27.75 6.11 -3.25
CA GLY A 256 -27.15 7.42 -3.34
C GLY A 256 -25.90 7.55 -2.46
N GLU A 257 -25.83 8.64 -1.71
CA GLU A 257 -24.69 8.96 -0.84
C GLU A 257 -24.65 8.16 0.46
N ASP A 258 -25.69 7.39 0.78
CA ASP A 258 -25.65 6.44 1.90
C ASP A 258 -24.64 5.29 1.61
N ILE A 259 -24.31 5.03 0.35
CA ILE A 259 -23.23 4.13 -0.03
C ILE A 259 -21.88 4.79 0.33
N PRO A 260 -20.99 4.12 1.10
CA PRO A 260 -19.69 4.67 1.41
C PRO A 260 -18.92 5.12 0.17
N LEU A 261 -18.29 6.30 0.22
CA LEU A 261 -17.62 6.91 -0.93
C LEU A 261 -16.59 5.97 -1.57
N LEU A 262 -15.79 5.26 -0.76
CA LEU A 262 -14.81 4.30 -1.27
C LEU A 262 -15.47 3.15 -2.05
N ALA A 263 -16.65 2.71 -1.63
CA ALA A 263 -17.40 1.69 -2.36
C ALA A 263 -17.93 2.25 -3.69
N ARG A 264 -18.45 3.50 -3.72
CA ARG A 264 -18.88 4.17 -4.96
C ARG A 264 -17.75 4.35 -5.97
N VAL A 265 -16.54 4.70 -5.50
CA VAL A 265 -15.35 4.80 -6.34
C VAL A 265 -14.94 3.43 -6.88
N PHE A 266 -14.88 2.43 -6.00
CA PHE A 266 -14.38 1.10 -6.34
C PHE A 266 -15.28 0.38 -7.33
N GLN A 267 -16.59 0.39 -7.15
CA GLN A 267 -17.54 -0.32 -8.02
C GLN A 267 -17.49 0.13 -9.49
N VAL A 268 -17.26 1.42 -9.75
CA VAL A 268 -17.08 1.94 -11.11
C VAL A 268 -15.87 1.31 -11.78
N VAL A 269 -14.77 1.17 -11.04
CA VAL A 269 -13.53 0.56 -11.53
C VAL A 269 -13.69 -0.94 -11.74
N ASP A 270 -14.33 -1.64 -10.79
CA ASP A 270 -14.55 -3.09 -10.87
C ASP A 270 -15.42 -3.47 -12.07
N VAL A 271 -16.52 -2.77 -12.29
CA VAL A 271 -17.38 -3.00 -13.46
C VAL A 271 -16.65 -2.72 -14.76
N TYR A 272 -15.85 -1.66 -14.83
CA TYR A 272 -15.05 -1.36 -16.02
C TYR A 272 -14.02 -2.46 -16.30
N ASP A 273 -13.28 -2.91 -15.29
CA ASP A 273 -12.33 -4.01 -15.43
C ASP A 273 -13.03 -5.29 -15.87
N ALA A 274 -14.17 -5.59 -15.26
CA ALA A 274 -15.01 -6.71 -15.67
C ALA A 274 -15.47 -6.64 -17.15
N LEU A 275 -15.75 -5.44 -17.67
CA LEU A 275 -16.18 -5.25 -19.06
C LEU A 275 -15.02 -5.34 -20.06
N THR A 276 -13.83 -4.86 -19.70
CA THR A 276 -12.68 -4.69 -20.58
C THR A 276 -11.69 -5.85 -20.59
N ASN A 277 -11.84 -6.81 -19.68
CA ASN A 277 -11.00 -8.00 -19.64
C ASN A 277 -11.76 -9.25 -20.11
N HIS A 278 -10.99 -10.25 -20.57
CA HIS A 278 -11.54 -11.56 -20.95
C HIS A 278 -12.11 -12.27 -19.72
N ARG A 279 -13.29 -12.87 -19.89
CA ARG A 279 -13.84 -13.84 -18.95
C ARG A 279 -14.20 -15.11 -19.71
N CYS A 280 -14.16 -16.28 -19.03
CA CYS A 280 -14.39 -17.59 -19.66
C CYS A 280 -15.67 -17.66 -20.50
N TYR A 281 -16.67 -16.83 -20.18
CA TYR A 281 -17.96 -16.76 -20.87
C TYR A 281 -18.14 -15.51 -21.76
N ARG A 282 -17.16 -14.56 -21.79
CA ARG A 282 -17.28 -13.31 -22.56
C ARG A 282 -15.94 -12.76 -23.00
N LYS A 283 -15.83 -12.38 -24.29
CA LYS A 283 -14.69 -11.63 -24.82
C LYS A 283 -14.64 -10.22 -24.23
N ALA A 284 -13.42 -9.71 -24.03
CA ALA A 284 -13.19 -8.33 -23.65
C ALA A 284 -13.86 -7.34 -24.62
N LEU A 285 -14.50 -6.32 -24.06
CA LEU A 285 -15.02 -5.21 -24.84
C LEU A 285 -13.93 -4.17 -25.07
N SER A 286 -14.05 -3.40 -26.15
CA SER A 286 -13.22 -2.21 -26.30
C SER A 286 -13.56 -1.18 -25.22
N ARG A 287 -12.59 -0.34 -24.90
CA ARG A 287 -12.72 0.76 -23.94
C ARG A 287 -13.98 1.60 -24.20
N ASP A 288 -14.15 2.06 -25.46
CA ASP A 288 -15.27 2.93 -25.81
C ASP A 288 -16.62 2.23 -25.65
N LYS A 289 -16.67 0.93 -25.95
CA LYS A 289 -17.89 0.12 -25.77
C LYS A 289 -18.22 -0.04 -24.29
N ALA A 290 -17.23 -0.29 -23.45
CA ALA A 290 -17.40 -0.40 -22.00
C ALA A 290 -17.90 0.93 -21.41
N LEU A 291 -17.26 2.04 -21.74
CA LEU A 291 -17.69 3.37 -21.29
C LEU A 291 -19.10 3.70 -21.76
N SER A 292 -19.46 3.36 -23.00
CA SER A 292 -20.81 3.59 -23.53
C SER A 292 -21.90 2.79 -22.77
N ILE A 293 -21.60 1.55 -22.35
CA ILE A 293 -22.51 0.73 -21.53
C ILE A 293 -22.64 1.37 -20.15
N MET A 294 -21.53 1.70 -19.49
CA MET A 294 -21.54 2.30 -18.17
C MET A 294 -22.22 3.67 -18.14
N ALA A 295 -22.04 4.51 -19.18
CA ALA A 295 -22.73 5.79 -19.31
C ALA A 295 -24.26 5.60 -19.35
N LYS A 296 -24.73 4.59 -20.11
CA LYS A 296 -26.16 4.24 -20.14
C LYS A 296 -26.64 3.79 -18.75
N GLU A 297 -25.93 2.87 -18.10
CA GLU A 297 -26.27 2.38 -16.76
C GLU A 297 -26.24 3.50 -15.72
N THR A 298 -25.34 4.48 -15.85
CA THR A 298 -25.30 5.68 -14.99
C THR A 298 -26.57 6.53 -15.19
N SER A 299 -27.01 6.71 -16.44
CA SER A 299 -28.25 7.44 -16.72
C SER A 299 -29.53 6.72 -16.21
N GLU A 300 -29.44 5.41 -16.00
CA GLU A 300 -30.47 4.56 -15.39
C GLU A 300 -30.36 4.51 -13.84
N GLY A 301 -29.37 5.20 -13.25
CA GLY A 301 -29.19 5.32 -11.80
C GLY A 301 -28.28 4.24 -11.18
N SER A 302 -27.56 3.45 -11.95
CA SER A 302 -26.75 2.34 -11.41
C SER A 302 -25.50 2.82 -10.66
N TRP A 303 -24.87 3.91 -11.14
CA TRP A 303 -23.60 4.43 -10.65
C TRP A 303 -23.73 5.88 -10.25
N ASP A 304 -22.85 6.32 -9.35
CA ASP A 304 -22.72 7.74 -8.99
C ASP A 304 -22.28 8.54 -10.23
N PRO A 305 -23.10 9.52 -10.70
CA PRO A 305 -22.84 10.21 -11.95
C PRO A 305 -21.60 11.12 -11.88
N GLU A 306 -21.28 11.67 -10.73
CA GLU A 306 -20.11 12.54 -10.56
C GLU A 306 -18.81 11.72 -10.58
N ILE A 307 -18.80 10.59 -9.87
CA ILE A 307 -17.67 9.66 -9.86
C ILE A 307 -17.47 9.04 -11.25
N PHE A 308 -18.56 8.64 -11.92
CA PHE A 308 -18.44 8.07 -13.27
C PHE A 308 -17.90 9.10 -14.28
N ALA A 309 -18.31 10.37 -14.20
CA ALA A 309 -17.78 11.41 -15.09
C ALA A 309 -16.27 11.58 -14.93
N GLN A 310 -15.77 11.63 -13.68
CA GLN A 310 -14.33 11.68 -13.40
C GLN A 310 -13.57 10.46 -13.92
N PHE A 311 -14.19 9.28 -13.79
CA PHE A 311 -13.63 8.04 -14.30
C PHE A 311 -13.57 8.03 -15.85
N GLU A 312 -14.65 8.42 -16.52
CA GLU A 312 -14.69 8.50 -17.97
C GLU A 312 -13.62 9.43 -18.54
N GLU A 313 -13.47 10.63 -17.96
CA GLU A 313 -12.40 11.57 -18.33
C GLU A 313 -11.01 10.95 -18.13
N MET A 314 -10.77 10.29 -16.99
CA MET A 314 -9.50 9.62 -16.69
C MET A 314 -9.13 8.58 -17.76
N ILE A 315 -10.09 7.72 -18.08
CA ILE A 315 -9.85 6.63 -19.05
C ILE A 315 -9.69 7.17 -20.48
N ARG A 316 -10.40 8.24 -20.87
CA ARG A 316 -10.25 8.85 -22.21
C ARG A 316 -8.89 9.52 -22.36
N ALA A 317 -8.40 10.23 -21.34
CA ALA A 317 -7.08 10.86 -21.36
C ALA A 317 -5.93 9.86 -21.54
N ASP A 318 -6.01 8.67 -20.94
CA ASP A 318 -5.02 7.60 -21.12
C ASP A 318 -4.91 7.12 -22.60
N GLY A 319 -5.96 7.28 -23.38
CA GLY A 319 -5.97 6.83 -24.79
C GLY A 319 -5.44 7.86 -25.79
N GLU A 320 -5.43 9.11 -25.41
CA GLU A 320 -4.88 10.17 -26.26
C GLU A 320 -3.34 10.19 -26.20
N GLY A 321 -2.73 9.81 -25.05
CA GLY A 321 -1.28 9.69 -24.89
C GLY A 321 -0.65 8.59 -25.74
N VAL A 322 -1.31 7.45 -25.91
CA VAL A 322 -0.80 6.32 -26.70
C VAL A 322 -0.83 6.60 -28.22
N VAL A 323 -1.75 7.46 -28.68
CA VAL A 323 -1.84 7.84 -30.10
C VAL A 323 -0.79 8.89 -30.47
N ALA A 324 -0.37 9.74 -29.52
CA ALA A 324 0.64 10.75 -29.75
C ALA A 324 2.06 10.16 -29.85
N GLU A 325 2.38 9.11 -29.09
CA GLU A 325 3.68 8.41 -29.19
C GLU A 325 3.79 7.54 -30.45
N ALA A 326 2.70 6.98 -30.96
CA ALA A 326 2.70 6.19 -32.20
C ALA A 326 2.76 7.05 -33.49
N ALA A 327 2.51 8.36 -33.39
CA ALA A 327 2.57 9.28 -34.52
C ALA A 327 3.95 9.96 -34.68
N CYS A 328 4.91 9.77 -33.78
CA CYS A 328 6.27 10.28 -33.78
C CYS A 328 7.37 9.22 -33.97
N GLY A 329 7.02 7.99 -34.36
CA GLY A 329 7.96 6.90 -34.65
C GLY A 329 8.12 6.62 -36.13
#